data_17141e47e8c0a346c90c9e0a402e5190
#
_entry.id   17141e47e8c0a346c90c9e0a402e5190
#
_cell.length_a   1.000
_cell.length_b   1.000
_cell.length_c   1.000
_cell.angle_alpha   90.00
_cell.angle_beta   90.00
_cell.angle_gamma   90.00
#
_symmetry.space_group_name_H-M   'P 1'
#
loop_
_entity.id
_entity.type
_entity.pdbx_description
1 polymer ?
#
loop_
_entity_poly.entity_id
_entity_poly.type
_entity_poly.pdbx_seq_one_letter_code
_entity_poly.pdbx_strand_id
1 'polypeptide(L)'
;RYPQLILIADSIVGNRKHGDWGDKRKRLSYFHDPASMDYFDEHYYDSGDWIFENFDRFDCYDRSGPGLMCLELGLNSEQPSDVLYESIFLMMLEKNGDLKPIFAGRPLMRNWDYVKGELNPFYYHTNGESWKTVHYYAKKLFRDNRFDRLFSASCCRQDGGAVLDEETLFSTAGQDSTTGDIIIKTVNLAAHSIEARVDAGILQTEACIYTLRNTDALPKTKEASQCGGPDLYQGPIDLDKPYTFPSRSLTVMRIPGKNLKNKGLSGNR
;
A
#
# COMPACT_ATOMS: atom_id res chain seq x y z
N ARG A 1 -32.58 20.39 -0.49
CA ARG A 1 -31.35 19.79 0.05
C ARG A 1 -31.47 18.28 -0.02
N TYR A 2 -30.44 17.59 -0.48
CA TYR A 2 -30.41 16.14 -0.64
C TYR A 2 -29.39 15.55 0.34
N PRO A 3 -29.78 15.28 1.61
CA PRO A 3 -28.84 14.89 2.66
C PRO A 3 -28.20 13.52 2.45
N GLN A 4 -28.72 12.74 1.50
CA GLN A 4 -28.17 11.43 1.13
C GLN A 4 -27.02 11.52 0.12
N LEU A 5 -26.75 12.68 -0.46
CA LEU A 5 -25.65 12.85 -1.41
C LEU A 5 -24.32 13.00 -0.67
N ILE A 6 -23.30 12.30 -1.15
CA ILE A 6 -21.92 12.48 -0.74
C ILE A 6 -21.33 13.55 -1.66
N LEU A 7 -20.82 14.62 -1.07
CA LEU A 7 -20.21 15.73 -1.79
C LEU A 7 -18.69 15.55 -1.82
N ILE A 8 -18.14 15.50 -3.02
CA ILE A 8 -16.73 15.34 -3.27
C ILE A 8 -16.22 16.60 -3.95
N ALA A 9 -15.23 17.25 -3.35
CA ALA A 9 -14.49 18.32 -4.01
C ALA A 9 -13.32 17.71 -4.78
N ASP A 10 -13.27 18.00 -6.08
CA ASP A 10 -12.14 17.62 -6.91
C ASP A 10 -10.92 18.47 -6.58
N SER A 11 -9.79 17.83 -6.39
CA SER A 11 -8.53 18.52 -6.23
C SER A 11 -7.92 18.77 -7.60
N ILE A 12 -7.52 19.99 -7.83
CA ILE A 12 -6.77 20.34 -9.04
C ILE A 12 -5.56 19.42 -9.14
N VAL A 13 -5.42 18.72 -10.27
CA VAL A 13 -4.24 17.94 -10.60
C VAL A 13 -3.01 18.82 -10.45
N GLY A 14 -2.23 18.58 -9.41
CA GLY A 14 -1.20 19.49 -9.01
C GLY A 14 -0.01 19.47 -9.93
N ASN A 15 0.43 20.63 -10.28
CA ASN A 15 1.65 20.82 -11.00
C ASN A 15 2.84 20.44 -10.09
N ARG A 16 3.65 19.56 -10.56
CA ARG A 16 4.66 18.69 -9.99
C ARG A 16 5.81 19.31 -9.18
N LYS A 17 5.90 20.62 -9.07
CA LYS A 17 7.20 21.19 -8.67
C LYS A 17 7.39 21.48 -7.20
N HIS A 18 6.39 21.48 -6.37
CA HIS A 18 6.60 21.73 -4.94
C HIS A 18 5.50 21.12 -4.10
N GLY A 19 5.87 20.17 -3.32
CA GLY A 19 5.24 19.45 -2.26
C GLY A 19 4.34 20.17 -1.26
N ASP A 20 3.63 21.17 -1.69
CA ASP A 20 2.76 21.95 -0.83
C ASP A 20 1.28 21.54 -0.99
N TRP A 21 1.05 20.23 -0.77
CA TRP A 21 -0.30 19.66 -0.76
C TRP A 21 -1.12 20.16 0.43
N GLY A 22 -0.50 20.48 1.55
CA GLY A 22 -1.14 21.19 2.66
C GLY A 22 -1.77 22.50 2.22
N ASP A 23 -1.10 23.22 1.32
CA ASP A 23 -1.64 24.43 0.70
C ASP A 23 -2.81 24.16 -0.25
N LYS A 24 -2.92 22.98 -0.84
CA LYS A 24 -4.05 22.67 -1.71
C LYS A 24 -5.35 22.49 -0.95
N ARG A 25 -5.36 21.72 0.13
CA ARG A 25 -6.53 21.66 1.03
C ARG A 25 -6.89 23.05 1.54
N LYS A 26 -5.88 23.85 1.88
CA LYS A 26 -6.06 25.25 2.27
C LYS A 26 -6.59 26.10 1.13
N ARG A 27 -6.08 25.92 -0.10
CA ARG A 27 -6.60 26.63 -1.29
C ARG A 27 -8.03 26.23 -1.64
N LEU A 28 -8.34 24.93 -1.58
CA LEU A 28 -9.71 24.45 -1.78
C LEU A 28 -10.67 25.02 -0.76
N SER A 29 -10.23 25.24 0.49
CA SER A 29 -11.04 25.90 1.52
C SER A 29 -11.42 27.35 1.20
N TYR A 30 -10.72 28.02 0.28
CA TYR A 30 -11.12 29.35 -0.20
C TYR A 30 -12.27 29.31 -1.21
N PHE A 31 -12.45 28.20 -1.91
CA PHE A 31 -13.48 28.05 -2.94
C PHE A 31 -14.67 27.23 -2.48
N HIS A 32 -14.46 26.36 -1.49
CA HIS A 32 -15.47 25.47 -0.95
C HIS A 32 -15.40 25.51 0.57
N ASP A 33 -16.55 25.63 1.21
CA ASP A 33 -16.65 25.44 2.65
C ASP A 33 -16.31 23.97 2.98
N PRO A 34 -15.19 23.68 3.67
CA PRO A 34 -14.79 22.31 4.02
C PRO A 34 -15.88 21.58 4.81
N ALA A 35 -16.66 22.30 5.62
CA ALA A 35 -17.77 21.73 6.39
C ALA A 35 -18.94 21.26 5.51
N SER A 36 -18.98 21.64 4.24
CA SER A 36 -19.99 21.21 3.28
C SER A 36 -19.59 20.02 2.44
N MET A 37 -18.35 19.55 2.55
CA MET A 37 -17.79 18.45 1.76
C MET A 37 -17.61 17.20 2.61
N ASP A 38 -17.91 16.04 2.03
CA ASP A 38 -17.65 14.75 2.66
C ASP A 38 -16.25 14.23 2.36
N TYR A 39 -15.72 14.53 1.16
CA TYR A 39 -14.41 14.10 0.70
C TYR A 39 -13.70 15.17 -0.12
N PHE A 40 -12.35 15.16 -0.04
CA PHE A 40 -11.47 15.75 -1.04
C PHE A 40 -10.79 14.66 -1.85
N ASP A 41 -10.85 14.80 -3.18
CA ASP A 41 -10.13 13.93 -4.11
C ASP A 41 -8.76 14.54 -4.44
N GLU A 42 -7.71 13.82 -4.13
CA GLU A 42 -6.32 14.23 -4.34
C GLU A 42 -5.65 13.29 -5.35
N HIS A 43 -5.16 13.83 -6.45
CA HIS A 43 -4.45 13.08 -7.48
C HIS A 43 -2.94 13.16 -7.30
N TYR A 44 -2.23 12.06 -7.48
CA TYR A 44 -0.80 11.95 -7.29
C TYR A 44 -0.12 11.40 -8.54
N TYR A 45 0.80 12.20 -9.09
CA TYR A 45 1.59 11.89 -10.27
C TYR A 45 3.06 12.22 -10.04
N ASP A 46 3.61 11.63 -9.00
CA ASP A 46 4.97 11.90 -8.54
C ASP A 46 5.91 10.71 -8.81
N SER A 47 7.17 10.83 -8.37
CA SER A 47 8.13 9.74 -8.42
C SER A 47 7.96 8.79 -7.24
N GLY A 48 8.59 7.61 -7.33
CA GLY A 48 8.69 6.70 -6.20
C GLY A 48 9.42 7.36 -5.02
N ASP A 49 10.48 8.12 -5.28
CA ASP A 49 11.23 8.83 -4.24
C ASP A 49 10.34 9.80 -3.46
N TRP A 50 9.42 10.49 -4.15
CA TRP A 50 8.47 11.37 -3.48
C TRP A 50 7.57 10.59 -2.49
N ILE A 51 7.08 9.41 -2.86
CA ILE A 51 6.27 8.57 -1.96
C ILE A 51 7.09 8.17 -0.74
N PHE A 52 8.35 7.81 -0.95
CA PHE A 52 9.28 7.47 0.11
C PHE A 52 9.47 8.64 1.10
N GLU A 53 9.80 9.81 0.58
CA GLU A 53 10.06 11.02 1.38
C GLU A 53 8.81 11.53 2.11
N ASN A 54 7.62 11.14 1.67
CA ASN A 54 6.34 11.61 2.19
C ASN A 54 5.49 10.51 2.85
N PHE A 55 6.12 9.44 3.36
CA PHE A 55 5.41 8.31 3.96
C PHE A 55 4.47 8.71 5.11
N ASP A 56 4.80 9.77 5.84
CA ASP A 56 4.01 10.29 6.97
C ASP A 56 3.07 11.45 6.58
N ARG A 57 2.92 11.72 5.29
CA ARG A 57 2.17 12.87 4.78
C ARG A 57 0.76 12.99 5.37
N PHE A 58 0.01 11.91 5.42
CA PHE A 58 -1.38 11.92 5.86
C PHE A 58 -1.52 11.99 7.39
N ASP A 59 -0.45 11.79 8.14
CA ASP A 59 -0.49 11.78 9.61
C ASP A 59 -0.88 13.15 10.19
N CYS A 60 -0.56 14.24 9.47
CA CYS A 60 -0.88 15.60 9.88
C CYS A 60 -2.24 16.12 9.38
N TYR A 61 -3.03 15.33 8.65
CA TYR A 61 -4.31 15.77 8.12
C TYR A 61 -5.35 15.92 9.23
N ASP A 62 -6.19 16.95 9.13
CA ASP A 62 -7.28 17.20 10.08
C ASP A 62 -8.35 16.12 9.98
N ARG A 63 -8.57 15.38 11.07
CA ARG A 63 -9.55 14.30 11.18
C ARG A 63 -10.99 14.79 11.32
N SER A 64 -11.18 16.06 11.66
CA SER A 64 -12.51 16.68 11.72
C SER A 64 -12.98 17.20 10.36
N GLY A 65 -12.09 17.26 9.39
CA GLY A 65 -12.37 17.69 8.02
C GLY A 65 -12.92 16.60 7.12
N PRO A 66 -13.03 16.88 5.81
CA PRO A 66 -13.43 15.91 4.81
C PRO A 66 -12.51 14.69 4.76
N GLY A 67 -13.08 13.54 4.42
CA GLY A 67 -12.33 12.32 4.17
C GLY A 67 -11.36 12.45 2.99
N LEU A 68 -10.43 11.52 2.89
CA LEU A 68 -9.45 11.48 1.80
C LEU A 68 -9.94 10.57 0.67
N MET A 69 -9.97 11.10 -0.54
CA MET A 69 -10.15 10.32 -1.76
C MET A 69 -8.88 10.46 -2.61
N CYS A 70 -8.43 9.38 -3.21
CA CYS A 70 -7.37 9.39 -4.21
C CYS A 70 -7.86 8.54 -5.39
N LEU A 71 -8.46 9.18 -6.37
CA LEU A 71 -9.01 8.52 -7.55
C LEU A 71 -7.98 8.35 -8.66
N GLU A 72 -6.86 9.04 -8.59
CA GLU A 72 -5.78 8.88 -9.54
C GLU A 72 -4.42 8.85 -8.84
N LEU A 73 -3.81 7.67 -8.84
CA LEU A 73 -2.39 7.49 -8.52
C LEU A 73 -1.70 6.92 -9.75
N GLY A 74 -0.70 7.60 -10.24
CA GLY A 74 0.16 7.13 -11.32
C GLY A 74 1.58 7.63 -11.13
N LEU A 75 2.54 6.71 -11.07
CA LEU A 75 3.93 7.10 -10.97
C LEU A 75 4.48 7.50 -12.33
N ASN A 76 5.34 8.52 -12.32
CA ASN A 76 5.87 9.10 -13.55
C ASN A 76 7.02 8.29 -14.17
N SER A 77 7.56 7.33 -13.45
CA SER A 77 8.66 6.50 -13.95
C SER A 77 8.20 5.45 -14.94
N GLU A 78 6.91 5.05 -14.84
CA GLU A 78 6.32 3.98 -15.64
C GLU A 78 7.16 2.69 -15.60
N GLN A 79 7.85 2.44 -14.47
CA GLN A 79 8.67 1.25 -14.27
C GLN A 79 7.86 0.15 -13.57
N PRO A 80 8.16 -1.13 -13.79
CA PRO A 80 7.48 -2.22 -13.07
C PRO A 80 7.63 -2.13 -11.56
N SER A 81 8.74 -1.57 -11.07
CA SER A 81 8.98 -1.30 -9.65
C SER A 81 8.00 -0.29 -9.05
N ASP A 82 7.29 0.47 -9.86
CA ASP A 82 6.27 1.42 -9.40
C ASP A 82 5.20 0.74 -8.53
N VAL A 83 4.93 -0.54 -8.77
CA VAL A 83 4.00 -1.33 -7.94
C VAL A 83 4.42 -1.37 -6.47
N LEU A 84 5.72 -1.33 -6.16
CA LEU A 84 6.21 -1.31 -4.79
C LEU A 84 5.94 0.05 -4.14
N TYR A 85 6.20 1.13 -4.85
CA TYR A 85 5.88 2.48 -4.38
C TYR A 85 4.38 2.72 -4.25
N GLU A 86 3.59 2.20 -5.19
CA GLU A 86 2.12 2.19 -5.05
C GLU A 86 1.66 1.38 -3.84
N SER A 87 2.36 0.28 -3.52
CA SER A 87 2.08 -0.50 -2.31
C SER A 87 2.40 0.28 -1.04
N ILE A 88 3.49 1.05 -1.03
CA ILE A 88 3.82 1.97 0.07
C ILE A 88 2.74 3.05 0.20
N PHE A 89 2.26 3.62 -0.91
CA PHE A 89 1.17 4.58 -0.88
C PHE A 89 -0.12 3.98 -0.28
N LEU A 90 -0.45 2.73 -0.62
CA LEU A 90 -1.57 2.03 0.00
C LEU A 90 -1.36 1.82 1.51
N MET A 91 -0.13 1.57 1.96
CA MET A 91 0.20 1.51 3.40
C MET A 91 -0.02 2.86 4.08
N MET A 92 0.34 3.98 3.43
CA MET A 92 0.05 5.32 3.95
C MET A 92 -1.45 5.53 4.17
N LEU A 93 -2.29 5.06 3.24
CA LEU A 93 -3.75 5.13 3.37
C LEU A 93 -4.27 4.22 4.50
N GLU A 94 -3.76 2.99 4.61
CA GLU A 94 -4.14 2.07 5.69
C GLU A 94 -3.71 2.59 7.07
N LYS A 95 -2.52 3.18 7.17
CA LYS A 95 -2.03 3.85 8.39
C LYS A 95 -2.97 4.97 8.85
N ASN A 96 -3.66 5.60 7.91
CA ASN A 96 -4.55 6.73 8.11
C ASN A 96 -6.03 6.36 7.83
N GLY A 97 -6.46 5.16 8.25
CA GLY A 97 -7.81 4.65 8.02
C GLY A 97 -8.93 5.52 8.63
N ASP A 98 -8.62 6.31 9.65
CA ASP A 98 -9.53 7.28 10.28
C ASP A 98 -9.90 8.47 9.35
N LEU A 99 -9.11 8.75 8.32
CA LEU A 99 -9.47 9.66 7.23
C LEU A 99 -10.47 9.06 6.23
N LYS A 100 -10.94 7.82 6.47
CA LYS A 100 -11.87 7.08 5.60
C LYS A 100 -11.39 7.03 4.14
N PRO A 101 -10.15 6.61 3.86
CA PRO A 101 -9.56 6.75 2.55
C PRO A 101 -10.28 5.90 1.51
N ILE A 102 -10.53 6.50 0.33
CA ILE A 102 -11.01 5.81 -0.86
C ILE A 102 -9.91 5.90 -1.92
N PHE A 103 -9.58 4.77 -2.52
CA PHE A 103 -8.49 4.69 -3.49
C PHE A 103 -8.97 4.06 -4.80
N ALA A 104 -8.60 4.70 -5.91
CA ALA A 104 -8.63 4.11 -7.24
C ALA A 104 -7.32 4.44 -7.96
N GLY A 105 -6.63 3.42 -8.40
CA GLY A 105 -5.40 3.59 -9.19
C GLY A 105 -5.69 3.71 -10.68
N ARG A 106 -4.73 4.23 -11.43
CA ARG A 106 -4.80 4.34 -12.88
C ARG A 106 -3.52 3.84 -13.56
N PRO A 107 -3.61 3.43 -14.84
CA PRO A 107 -4.84 3.16 -15.60
C PRO A 107 -5.41 1.80 -15.22
N LEU A 108 -6.73 1.66 -15.28
CA LEU A 108 -7.36 0.36 -15.04
C LEU A 108 -7.05 -0.64 -16.16
N MET A 109 -7.19 -0.20 -17.41
CA MET A 109 -6.99 -1.03 -18.60
C MET A 109 -6.21 -0.29 -19.68
N ARG A 110 -5.37 -1.03 -20.41
CA ARG A 110 -4.66 -0.52 -21.60
C ARG A 110 -4.68 -1.57 -22.71
N ASN A 111 -4.85 -1.09 -23.93
CA ASN A 111 -4.76 -1.97 -25.09
C ASN A 111 -3.27 -2.24 -25.40
N TRP A 112 -2.89 -3.52 -25.32
CA TRP A 112 -1.52 -3.98 -25.53
C TRP A 112 -0.97 -3.62 -26.92
N ASP A 113 -1.83 -3.69 -27.95
CA ASP A 113 -1.39 -3.45 -29.33
C ASP A 113 -0.90 -2.00 -29.54
N TYR A 114 -1.37 -1.07 -28.69
CA TYR A 114 -0.96 0.33 -28.74
C TYR A 114 0.20 0.63 -27.80
N VAL A 115 0.16 0.11 -26.56
CA VAL A 115 1.13 0.55 -25.52
C VAL A 115 2.32 -0.39 -25.36
N LYS A 116 2.22 -1.65 -25.83
CA LYS A 116 3.33 -2.62 -25.86
C LYS A 116 4.10 -2.76 -24.53
N GLY A 117 3.39 -2.76 -23.41
CA GLY A 117 3.97 -2.90 -22.08
C GLY A 117 4.23 -1.58 -21.35
N GLU A 118 3.97 -0.44 -21.96
CA GLU A 118 4.02 0.84 -21.28
C GLU A 118 2.78 1.10 -20.42
N LEU A 119 2.86 2.07 -19.51
CA LEU A 119 1.76 2.62 -18.71
C LEU A 119 1.19 1.71 -17.62
N ASN A 120 1.89 0.69 -17.16
CA ASN A 120 1.61 -0.10 -15.93
C ASN A 120 0.12 -0.24 -15.53
N PRO A 121 -0.78 -0.75 -16.40
CA PRO A 121 -2.20 -0.88 -16.06
C PRO A 121 -2.44 -2.06 -15.11
N PHE A 122 -3.65 -2.13 -14.53
CA PHE A 122 -4.09 -3.34 -13.83
C PHE A 122 -4.32 -4.50 -14.80
N TYR A 123 -4.85 -4.17 -15.97
CA TYR A 123 -5.09 -5.13 -17.03
C TYR A 123 -4.56 -4.63 -18.36
N TYR A 124 -3.87 -5.50 -19.08
CA TYR A 124 -3.75 -5.36 -20.54
C TYR A 124 -4.89 -6.12 -21.23
N HIS A 125 -5.25 -5.65 -22.40
CA HIS A 125 -6.20 -6.34 -23.28
C HIS A 125 -5.81 -6.17 -24.75
N THR A 126 -6.29 -7.08 -25.57
CA THR A 126 -6.38 -6.99 -27.03
C THR A 126 -7.86 -7.09 -27.41
N ASN A 127 -8.17 -7.20 -28.68
CA ASN A 127 -9.55 -7.42 -29.15
C ASN A 127 -10.12 -8.80 -28.74
N GLY A 128 -9.29 -9.76 -28.40
CA GLY A 128 -9.73 -11.15 -28.13
C GLY A 128 -9.49 -11.65 -26.71
N GLU A 129 -8.69 -10.95 -25.91
CA GLU A 129 -8.28 -11.42 -24.59
C GLU A 129 -7.88 -10.28 -23.64
N SER A 130 -7.82 -10.60 -22.34
CA SER A 130 -7.30 -9.71 -21.34
C SER A 130 -6.50 -10.49 -20.29
N TRP A 131 -5.52 -9.83 -19.65
CA TRP A 131 -4.73 -10.46 -18.59
C TRP A 131 -4.33 -9.46 -17.52
N LYS A 132 -4.05 -10.01 -16.35
CA LYS A 132 -3.70 -9.27 -15.14
C LYS A 132 -2.21 -8.96 -15.11
N THR A 133 -1.86 -7.84 -14.51
CA THR A 133 -0.48 -7.43 -14.28
C THR A 133 -0.09 -7.56 -12.80
N VAL A 134 1.16 -7.29 -12.48
CA VAL A 134 1.65 -7.21 -11.11
C VAL A 134 0.88 -6.15 -10.30
N HIS A 135 0.49 -5.04 -10.92
CA HIS A 135 -0.29 -3.96 -10.28
C HIS A 135 -1.67 -4.43 -9.83
N TYR A 136 -2.34 -5.27 -10.64
CA TYR A 136 -3.60 -5.91 -10.23
C TYR A 136 -3.41 -6.75 -8.96
N TYR A 137 -2.37 -7.58 -8.93
CA TYR A 137 -2.17 -8.49 -7.80
C TYR A 137 -1.78 -7.77 -6.53
N ALA A 138 -1.00 -6.68 -6.60
CA ALA A 138 -0.73 -5.84 -5.44
C ALA A 138 -2.03 -5.29 -4.84
N LYS A 139 -2.89 -4.65 -5.65
CA LYS A 139 -4.18 -4.13 -5.18
C LYS A 139 -5.08 -5.22 -4.62
N LYS A 140 -5.08 -6.39 -5.27
CA LYS A 140 -5.82 -7.56 -4.77
C LYS A 140 -5.34 -8.01 -3.40
N LEU A 141 -4.02 -8.05 -3.16
CA LEU A 141 -3.46 -8.41 -1.86
C LEU A 141 -3.88 -7.42 -0.77
N PHE A 142 -3.87 -6.12 -1.05
CA PHE A 142 -4.35 -5.12 -0.10
C PHE A 142 -5.84 -5.27 0.18
N ARG A 143 -6.67 -5.47 -0.85
CA ARG A 143 -8.12 -5.66 -0.70
C ARG A 143 -8.46 -6.92 0.10
N ASP A 144 -7.81 -8.04 -0.18
CA ASP A 144 -8.13 -9.34 0.42
C ASP A 144 -7.55 -9.49 1.84
N ASN A 145 -6.56 -8.65 2.18
CA ASN A 145 -5.89 -8.66 3.48
C ASN A 145 -6.04 -7.29 4.16
N ARG A 146 -7.27 -6.80 4.29
CA ARG A 146 -7.58 -5.57 5.04
C ARG A 146 -7.62 -5.87 6.54
N PHE A 147 -7.27 -4.86 7.31
CA PHE A 147 -7.46 -4.80 8.74
C PHE A 147 -8.23 -3.51 9.10
N ASP A 148 -8.93 -3.53 10.22
CA ASP A 148 -9.71 -2.40 10.75
C ASP A 148 -9.14 -1.87 12.06
N ARG A 149 -8.15 -2.55 12.64
CA ARG A 149 -7.38 -2.12 13.79
C ARG A 149 -5.91 -1.99 13.42
N LEU A 150 -5.42 -0.76 13.37
CA LEU A 150 -4.02 -0.49 13.09
C LEU A 150 -3.18 -0.79 14.34
N PHE A 151 -2.03 -1.45 14.15
CA PHE A 151 -0.98 -1.56 15.16
C PHE A 151 0.13 -0.55 14.89
N SER A 152 0.77 -0.07 15.94
CA SER A 152 2.03 0.65 15.78
C SER A 152 3.06 -0.34 15.26
N ALA A 153 3.57 -0.09 14.07
CA ALA A 153 4.60 -0.89 13.42
C ALA A 153 5.79 0.01 13.10
N SER A 154 6.99 -0.48 13.35
CA SER A 154 8.23 0.22 12.99
C SER A 154 9.26 -0.78 12.49
N CYS A 155 10.05 -0.37 11.52
CA CYS A 155 11.26 -1.07 11.11
C CYS A 155 12.44 -0.40 11.78
N CYS A 156 13.26 -1.17 12.48
CA CYS A 156 14.47 -0.67 13.10
C CYS A 156 15.63 -1.68 12.91
N ARG A 157 16.84 -1.17 12.94
CA ARG A 157 18.02 -2.02 12.96
C ARG A 157 18.13 -2.77 14.30
N GLN A 158 18.86 -3.88 14.28
CA GLN A 158 19.07 -4.68 15.50
C GLN A 158 19.79 -3.88 16.61
N ASP A 159 20.60 -2.91 16.24
CA ASP A 159 21.28 -2.00 17.18
C ASP A 159 20.39 -0.83 17.66
N GLY A 160 19.12 -0.79 17.26
CA GLY A 160 18.17 0.27 17.59
C GLY A 160 18.28 1.52 16.72
N GLY A 161 19.19 1.54 15.75
CA GLY A 161 19.28 2.63 14.77
C GLY A 161 18.14 2.63 13.77
N ALA A 162 17.92 3.77 13.12
CA ALA A 162 17.00 3.85 11.98
C ALA A 162 17.49 2.98 10.81
N VAL A 163 16.57 2.43 10.03
CA VAL A 163 16.90 1.76 8.77
C VAL A 163 17.49 2.80 7.82
N LEU A 164 18.65 2.52 7.24
CA LEU A 164 19.28 3.44 6.30
C LEU A 164 18.57 3.39 4.94
N ASP A 165 18.64 4.50 4.20
CA ASP A 165 17.92 4.73 2.93
C ASP A 165 18.08 3.62 1.88
N GLU A 166 19.21 2.91 1.87
CA GLU A 166 19.50 1.84 0.91
C GLU A 166 18.92 0.47 1.31
N GLU A 167 18.47 0.30 2.56
CA GLU A 167 17.95 -0.94 3.12
C GLU A 167 16.53 -0.73 3.64
N THR A 168 15.62 -0.25 2.80
CA THR A 168 14.37 0.23 3.29
C THR A 168 13.29 -0.82 3.23
N LEU A 169 12.84 -1.26 4.42
CA LEU A 169 11.61 -2.01 4.61
C LEU A 169 10.51 -1.05 5.05
N PHE A 170 9.43 -0.98 4.30
CA PHE A 170 8.19 -0.33 4.72
C PHE A 170 7.24 -1.39 5.24
N SER A 171 6.66 -1.16 6.41
CA SER A 171 5.71 -2.11 6.99
C SER A 171 4.50 -1.40 7.58
N THR A 172 3.34 -2.05 7.40
CA THR A 172 2.13 -1.79 8.17
C THR A 172 1.63 -3.08 8.77
N ALA A 173 1.01 -2.98 9.94
CA ALA A 173 0.42 -4.13 10.61
C ALA A 173 -0.92 -3.76 11.25
N GLY A 174 -1.81 -4.73 11.32
CA GLY A 174 -3.09 -4.54 11.96
C GLY A 174 -3.83 -5.84 12.20
N GLN A 175 -5.03 -5.72 12.75
CA GLN A 175 -5.91 -6.85 13.01
C GLN A 175 -7.20 -6.70 12.22
N ASP A 176 -7.61 -7.77 11.56
CA ASP A 176 -8.97 -7.96 11.07
C ASP A 176 -9.84 -8.36 12.26
N SER A 177 -10.66 -7.46 12.78
CA SER A 177 -11.48 -7.70 13.97
C SER A 177 -12.55 -8.77 13.75
N THR A 178 -12.91 -9.05 12.50
CA THR A 178 -13.91 -10.08 12.14
C THR A 178 -13.35 -11.48 12.31
N THR A 179 -12.11 -11.71 11.93
CA THR A 179 -11.45 -13.02 11.99
C THR A 179 -10.51 -13.14 13.18
N GLY A 180 -10.06 -12.00 13.73
CA GLY A 180 -9.01 -11.90 14.73
C GLY A 180 -7.60 -12.02 14.15
N ASP A 181 -7.47 -12.21 12.84
CA ASP A 181 -6.18 -12.41 12.19
C ASP A 181 -5.29 -11.18 12.29
N ILE A 182 -3.99 -11.39 12.50
CA ILE A 182 -2.97 -10.36 12.37
C ILE A 182 -2.48 -10.35 10.93
N ILE A 183 -2.43 -9.16 10.35
CA ILE A 183 -1.98 -8.94 8.99
C ILE A 183 -0.78 -8.01 9.03
N ILE A 184 0.32 -8.45 8.42
CA ILE A 184 1.55 -7.67 8.28
C ILE A 184 1.85 -7.55 6.80
N LYS A 185 2.04 -6.32 6.34
CA LYS A 185 2.42 -6.03 4.96
C LYS A 185 3.78 -5.36 4.98
N THR A 186 4.70 -5.88 4.17
CA THR A 186 6.07 -5.37 4.10
C THR A 186 6.50 -5.23 2.64
N VAL A 187 7.01 -4.06 2.29
CA VAL A 187 7.67 -3.79 1.01
C VAL A 187 9.17 -3.73 1.24
N ASN A 188 9.90 -4.54 0.49
CA ASN A 188 11.35 -4.44 0.38
C ASN A 188 11.70 -3.75 -0.95
N LEU A 189 12.21 -2.53 -0.90
CA LEU A 189 12.68 -1.78 -2.08
C LEU A 189 14.11 -2.15 -2.50
N ALA A 190 14.89 -2.77 -1.61
CA ALA A 190 16.29 -3.09 -1.90
C ALA A 190 16.43 -4.11 -3.03
N ALA A 191 17.53 -4.01 -3.77
CA ALA A 191 17.88 -4.96 -4.82
C ALA A 191 18.37 -6.32 -4.28
N HIS A 192 18.46 -6.46 -2.96
CA HIS A 192 18.83 -7.70 -2.27
C HIS A 192 17.78 -8.10 -1.24
N SER A 193 17.80 -9.35 -0.83
CA SER A 193 16.93 -9.84 0.24
C SER A 193 17.40 -9.27 1.59
N ILE A 194 16.42 -8.92 2.44
CA ILE A 194 16.69 -8.42 3.79
C ILE A 194 16.18 -9.44 4.80
N GLU A 195 17.04 -9.84 5.72
CA GLU A 195 16.65 -10.64 6.88
C GLU A 195 16.24 -9.71 8.02
N ALA A 196 15.01 -9.89 8.50
CA ALA A 196 14.50 -9.12 9.62
C ALA A 196 13.65 -10.00 10.55
N ARG A 197 13.75 -9.74 11.85
CA ARG A 197 12.90 -10.38 12.84
C ARG A 197 11.54 -9.69 12.84
N VAL A 198 10.49 -10.49 12.79
CA VAL A 198 9.11 -10.01 12.91
C VAL A 198 8.65 -10.22 14.35
N ASP A 199 8.60 -9.14 15.12
CA ASP A 199 8.12 -9.19 16.50
C ASP A 199 6.63 -8.79 16.54
N ALA A 200 5.76 -9.78 16.55
CA ALA A 200 4.31 -9.63 16.69
C ALA A 200 3.82 -10.12 18.05
N GLY A 201 4.70 -10.36 19.03
CA GLY A 201 4.36 -10.97 20.31
C GLY A 201 3.99 -12.46 20.22
N ILE A 202 4.26 -13.08 19.08
CA ILE A 202 3.98 -14.48 18.75
C ILE A 202 5.29 -15.11 18.29
N LEU A 203 5.62 -16.29 18.81
CA LEU A 203 6.89 -16.95 18.45
C LEU A 203 6.70 -17.97 17.33
N GLN A 204 5.72 -18.85 17.46
CA GLN A 204 5.45 -19.90 16.49
C GLN A 204 3.95 -19.98 16.20
N THR A 205 3.62 -20.04 14.91
CA THR A 205 2.22 -20.06 14.46
C THR A 205 2.11 -20.62 13.04
N GLU A 206 0.89 -20.91 12.62
CA GLU A 206 0.57 -21.08 11.20
C GLU A 206 0.42 -19.70 10.55
N ALA A 207 0.80 -19.59 9.30
CA ALA A 207 0.61 -18.37 8.53
C ALA A 207 0.32 -18.64 7.06
N CYS A 208 -0.40 -17.71 6.44
CA CYS A 208 -0.46 -17.58 4.98
C CYS A 208 0.45 -16.41 4.59
N ILE A 209 1.46 -16.67 3.77
CA ILE A 209 2.41 -15.66 3.32
C ILE A 209 2.31 -15.55 1.81
N TYR A 210 1.96 -14.36 1.34
CA TYR A 210 1.90 -14.00 -0.06
C TYR A 210 3.13 -13.16 -0.40
N THR A 211 3.88 -13.53 -1.42
CA THR A 211 5.05 -12.78 -1.89
C THR A 211 4.86 -12.42 -3.35
N LEU A 212 4.72 -11.14 -3.62
CA LEU A 212 4.62 -10.60 -4.97
C LEU A 212 5.98 -10.08 -5.43
N ARG A 213 6.45 -10.62 -6.53
CA ARG A 213 7.71 -10.28 -7.21
C ARG A 213 7.40 -9.87 -8.66
N ASN A 214 8.40 -9.85 -9.52
CA ASN A 214 8.32 -9.45 -10.94
C ASN A 214 8.17 -7.94 -11.14
N THR A 215 9.03 -7.20 -10.45
CA THR A 215 9.06 -5.74 -10.48
C THR A 215 10.30 -5.19 -11.20
N ASP A 216 11.11 -6.06 -11.83
CA ASP A 216 12.49 -5.69 -12.23
C ASP A 216 12.62 -5.22 -13.69
N ALA A 217 11.64 -5.50 -14.54
CA ALA A 217 11.70 -5.10 -15.94
C ALA A 217 10.33 -4.85 -16.56
N LEU A 218 10.24 -3.85 -17.44
CA LEU A 218 9.06 -3.67 -18.29
C LEU A 218 8.86 -4.91 -19.17
N PRO A 219 7.64 -5.43 -19.25
CA PRO A 219 7.36 -6.55 -20.10
C PRO A 219 7.48 -6.14 -21.57
N LYS A 220 8.44 -6.72 -22.28
CA LYS A 220 8.65 -6.49 -23.72
C LYS A 220 7.78 -7.36 -24.61
N THR A 221 7.20 -8.40 -24.05
CA THR A 221 6.28 -9.31 -24.75
C THR A 221 5.00 -9.47 -23.93
N LYS A 222 3.95 -9.91 -24.61
CA LYS A 222 2.66 -10.22 -23.98
C LYS A 222 2.81 -11.28 -22.88
N GLU A 223 3.56 -12.34 -23.17
CA GLU A 223 3.80 -13.43 -22.22
C GLU A 223 4.54 -12.93 -20.97
N ALA A 224 5.53 -12.07 -21.14
CA ALA A 224 6.26 -11.45 -20.02
C ALA A 224 5.37 -10.50 -19.20
N SER A 225 4.34 -9.91 -19.81
CA SER A 225 3.39 -9.03 -19.12
C SER A 225 2.34 -9.77 -18.29
N GLN A 226 2.19 -11.08 -18.55
CA GLN A 226 1.27 -11.92 -17.80
C GLN A 226 1.89 -12.30 -16.45
N CYS A 227 1.39 -11.71 -15.38
CA CYS A 227 1.82 -12.05 -14.03
C CYS A 227 1.06 -13.28 -13.53
N GLY A 228 1.77 -14.27 -13.02
CA GLY A 228 1.18 -15.47 -12.40
C GLY A 228 0.53 -15.23 -11.03
N GLY A 229 0.66 -14.03 -10.50
CA GLY A 229 0.21 -13.69 -9.15
C GLY A 229 1.32 -13.86 -8.10
N PRO A 230 0.99 -13.64 -6.81
CA PRO A 230 1.93 -13.83 -5.73
C PRO A 230 2.20 -15.32 -5.47
N ASP A 231 3.44 -15.62 -5.07
CA ASP A 231 3.75 -16.89 -4.46
C ASP A 231 3.00 -17.02 -3.13
N LEU A 232 2.44 -18.19 -2.86
CA LEU A 232 1.73 -18.48 -1.62
C LEU A 232 2.42 -19.58 -0.85
N TYR A 233 2.80 -19.26 0.38
CA TYR A 233 3.19 -20.25 1.39
C TYR A 233 2.07 -20.38 2.43
N GLN A 234 1.71 -21.61 2.79
CA GLN A 234 0.81 -21.92 3.89
C GLN A 234 1.45 -22.97 4.79
N GLY A 235 1.62 -22.66 6.05
CA GLY A 235 2.22 -23.60 6.99
C GLY A 235 2.81 -22.90 8.22
N PRO A 236 3.54 -23.68 9.03
CA PRO A 236 4.14 -23.16 10.25
C PRO A 236 5.23 -22.14 9.97
N ILE A 237 5.25 -21.08 10.76
CA ILE A 237 6.30 -20.07 10.77
C ILE A 237 6.86 -19.89 12.17
N ASP A 238 8.17 -19.76 12.27
CA ASP A 238 8.89 -19.48 13.50
C ASP A 238 9.37 -18.01 13.47
N LEU A 239 8.62 -17.12 14.12
CA LEU A 239 8.91 -15.70 14.18
C LEU A 239 10.01 -15.35 15.18
N ASP A 240 10.54 -16.32 15.95
CA ASP A 240 11.74 -16.12 16.74
C ASP A 240 13.00 -16.10 15.86
N LYS A 241 12.91 -16.63 14.67
CA LYS A 241 13.96 -16.58 13.65
C LYS A 241 13.74 -15.42 12.70
N PRO A 242 14.81 -14.84 12.13
CA PRO A 242 14.69 -13.87 11.06
C PRO A 242 13.90 -14.45 9.87
N TYR A 243 13.00 -13.64 9.33
CA TYR A 243 12.35 -13.91 8.06
C TYR A 243 13.09 -13.20 6.94
N THR A 244 13.27 -13.90 5.82
CA THR A 244 13.93 -13.32 4.63
C THR A 244 12.89 -12.65 3.74
N PHE A 245 12.85 -11.34 3.74
CA PHE A 245 12.07 -10.55 2.80
C PHE A 245 12.80 -10.49 1.46
N PRO A 246 12.26 -11.08 0.39
CA PRO A 246 12.98 -11.11 -0.89
C PRO A 246 13.23 -9.71 -1.45
N SER A 247 14.27 -9.59 -2.29
CA SER A 247 14.56 -8.34 -3.00
C SER A 247 13.35 -7.86 -3.78
N ARG A 248 13.13 -6.55 -3.83
CA ARG A 248 12.09 -5.89 -4.62
C ARG A 248 10.75 -6.64 -4.58
N SER A 249 10.18 -6.73 -3.40
CA SER A 249 8.96 -7.53 -3.17
C SER A 249 7.95 -6.84 -2.26
N LEU A 250 6.69 -7.22 -2.46
CA LEU A 250 5.63 -7.03 -1.47
C LEU A 250 5.35 -8.37 -0.81
N THR A 251 5.52 -8.44 0.50
CA THR A 251 5.17 -9.60 1.34
C THR A 251 3.97 -9.27 2.20
N VAL A 252 2.96 -10.14 2.18
CA VAL A 252 1.79 -10.04 3.07
C VAL A 252 1.72 -11.31 3.90
N MET A 253 1.85 -11.17 5.22
CA MET A 253 1.67 -12.27 6.19
C MET A 253 0.31 -12.15 6.83
N ARG A 254 -0.47 -13.21 6.79
CA ARG A 254 -1.73 -13.35 7.51
C ARG A 254 -1.61 -14.46 8.54
N ILE A 255 -1.66 -14.10 9.80
CA ILE A 255 -1.51 -14.99 10.95
C ILE A 255 -2.87 -15.19 11.59
N PRO A 256 -3.41 -16.44 11.62
CA PRO A 256 -4.73 -16.71 12.16
C PRO A 256 -4.87 -16.32 13.64
N GLY A 257 -5.91 -15.55 13.97
CA GLY A 257 -6.18 -15.07 15.32
C GLY A 257 -6.40 -16.17 16.35
N LYS A 258 -6.81 -17.36 15.91
CA LYS A 258 -7.02 -18.54 16.78
C LYS A 258 -5.73 -19.02 17.47
N ASN A 259 -4.58 -18.65 16.96
CA ASN A 259 -3.27 -19.04 17.47
C ASN A 259 -2.69 -18.05 18.49
N LEU A 260 -3.38 -16.94 18.72
CA LEU A 260 -3.04 -15.97 19.76
C LEU A 260 -3.40 -16.58 21.13
N LYS A 261 -2.54 -17.43 21.67
CA LYS A 261 -2.63 -17.79 23.08
C LYS A 261 -2.46 -16.50 23.88
N ASN A 262 -3.52 -16.10 24.57
CA ASN A 262 -3.50 -15.00 25.52
C ASN A 262 -2.31 -15.15 26.48
N LYS A 263 -1.16 -14.58 26.14
CA LYS A 263 -0.21 -14.15 27.14
C LYS A 263 -0.88 -12.95 27.79
N GLY A 264 -1.45 -13.19 28.97
CA GLY A 264 -2.14 -12.18 29.73
C GLY A 264 -1.34 -10.90 29.74
N LEU A 265 -1.93 -9.86 29.20
CA LEU A 265 -1.66 -8.49 29.61
C LEU A 265 -2.16 -8.38 31.05
N SER A 266 -1.43 -9.01 31.98
CA SER A 266 -1.56 -8.71 33.41
C SER A 266 -0.86 -7.39 33.60
N GLY A 267 -1.67 -6.38 33.64
CA GLY A 267 -1.63 -5.16 34.38
C GLY A 267 -0.29 -4.46 34.66
N ASN A 268 -0.27 -3.23 34.24
CA ASN A 268 -0.18 -2.21 35.31
C ASN A 268 -0.88 -0.94 34.82
N ARG A 269 -1.79 -0.51 35.70
CA ARG A 269 -2.56 0.73 35.59
C ARG A 269 -1.66 1.95 35.63
#